data_ec5cad5c1948749bb751fac3ff8362be
#
_entry.id   ec5cad5c1948749bb751fac3ff8362be
#
_cell.length_a   1.000
_cell.length_b   1.000
_cell.length_c   1.000
_cell.angle_alpha   90.00
_cell.angle_beta   90.00
_cell.angle_gamma   90.00
#
_symmetry.space_group_name_H-M   'P 1'
#
loop_
_entity.id
_entity.type
_entity.pdbx_description
1 polymer ?
#
loop_
_entity_poly.entity_id
_entity_poly.type
_entity_poly.pdbx_seq_one_letter_code
_entity_poly.pdbx_strand_id
1 'polypeptide(L)'
;MNFETINMGGYNLHLIKTNKFKTVTIDVDFYRNIKKEEITERNLLKMVLLDSSNNYKTERDLIVESENLYDIKVSSSISRIGNFSNLSFQTKFLNEKYTEKDMNKESIIFFLDLIFNPYVKDNTFVSIDNQKNRLRQDILSIKDNKIRYSILKLMEKMKDKPYSYNTFGYLEDIDNITGKSLYEYYKKVLKEDKIDIFVLGDFQSNDIKEIFKEYFKIDTFKKEDKKVLVKELVPRKRIVRYREYDTVKQSQLLLLASLNGLTDYERQYVIKLYNELLGGNSNSILFNTVREKNSYCYYINSSVKAYDNILIINSGVEAKNIDKSIKLIKKCLKDVSLGKFSLDDLDSCKNTIISAIKSNRDNPITAINTYFSKVLVGSDSDEERIEKFSKVTKEDIIKVSKKISLHTVLTLEPKEEEHGED
;
A
#
# COMPACT_ATOMS: atom_id res chain seq x y z
N MET A 1 -17.02 17.04 4.04
CA MET A 1 -15.80 17.51 3.35
C MET A 1 -16.20 17.90 1.94
N ASN A 2 -15.78 19.07 1.46
CA ASN A 2 -16.04 19.51 0.09
C ASN A 2 -14.83 19.14 -0.77
N PHE A 3 -15.08 18.47 -1.93
CA PHE A 3 -14.03 17.97 -2.80
C PHE A 3 -14.11 18.62 -4.19
N GLU A 4 -13.00 19.21 -4.61
CA GLU A 4 -12.87 19.91 -5.89
C GLU A 4 -11.62 19.38 -6.61
N THR A 5 -11.69 19.19 -7.92
CA THR A 5 -10.54 18.82 -8.76
C THR A 5 -10.27 19.91 -9.78
N ILE A 6 -9.04 20.39 -9.83
CA ILE A 6 -8.56 21.41 -10.75
C ILE A 6 -7.49 20.78 -11.65
N ASN A 7 -7.71 20.81 -12.96
CA ASN A 7 -6.68 20.41 -13.92
C ASN A 7 -5.66 21.55 -14.07
N MET A 8 -4.40 21.29 -13.71
CA MET A 8 -3.29 22.26 -13.77
C MET A 8 -2.39 22.04 -14.99
N GLY A 9 -2.82 21.24 -15.97
CA GLY A 9 -2.05 20.88 -17.18
C GLY A 9 -1.26 19.59 -16.98
N GLY A 10 -0.08 19.66 -16.39
CA GLY A 10 0.77 18.48 -16.15
C GLY A 10 0.33 17.59 -14.97
N TYR A 11 -0.58 18.04 -14.12
CA TYR A 11 -1.08 17.35 -12.93
C TYR A 11 -2.49 17.77 -12.57
N ASN A 12 -3.16 17.02 -11.68
CA ASN A 12 -4.43 17.43 -11.08
C ASN A 12 -4.19 17.87 -9.62
N LEU A 13 -4.84 18.97 -9.24
CA LEU A 13 -4.89 19.46 -7.88
C LEU A 13 -6.28 19.17 -7.29
N HIS A 14 -6.31 18.35 -6.25
CA HIS A 14 -7.51 17.93 -5.53
C HIS A 14 -7.59 18.64 -4.19
N LEU A 15 -8.59 19.48 -4.03
CA LEU A 15 -8.82 20.25 -2.80
C LEU A 15 -9.92 19.61 -1.97
N ILE A 16 -9.60 19.24 -0.73
CA ILE A 16 -10.51 18.63 0.24
C ILE A 16 -10.69 19.60 1.40
N LYS A 17 -11.69 20.47 1.30
CA LYS A 17 -11.94 21.51 2.31
C LYS A 17 -12.66 20.96 3.52
N THR A 18 -12.08 21.19 4.68
CA THR A 18 -12.66 20.81 5.98
C THR A 18 -12.02 21.62 7.11
N ASN A 19 -12.83 22.03 8.07
CA ASN A 19 -12.38 22.68 9.31
C ASN A 19 -12.19 21.71 10.48
N LYS A 20 -12.23 20.41 10.20
CA LYS A 20 -12.13 19.35 11.21
C LYS A 20 -10.74 19.28 11.85
N PHE A 21 -9.70 19.64 11.11
CA PHE A 21 -8.32 19.53 11.53
C PHE A 21 -7.67 20.90 11.71
N LYS A 22 -6.80 21.00 12.71
CA LYS A 22 -5.96 22.19 12.92
C LYS A 22 -4.77 22.25 11.96
N THR A 23 -4.55 21.19 11.18
CA THR A 23 -3.43 21.07 10.24
C THR A 23 -3.92 21.09 8.81
N VAL A 24 -3.02 21.49 7.91
CA VAL A 24 -3.10 21.19 6.48
C VAL A 24 -2.28 19.94 6.21
N THR A 25 -2.80 19.04 5.39
CA THR A 25 -2.11 17.81 4.96
C THR A 25 -2.07 17.77 3.44
N ILE A 26 -0.91 17.51 2.88
CA ILE A 26 -0.71 17.42 1.43
C ILE A 26 -0.12 16.06 1.09
N ASP A 27 -0.61 15.45 0.02
CA ASP A 27 -0.07 14.24 -0.56
C ASP A 27 0.17 14.47 -2.05
N VAL A 28 1.40 14.24 -2.50
CA VAL A 28 1.81 14.33 -3.91
C VAL A 28 2.10 12.92 -4.40
N ASP A 29 1.24 12.39 -5.25
CA ASP A 29 1.29 11.03 -5.76
C ASP A 29 1.83 11.01 -7.20
N PHE A 30 2.93 10.30 -7.41
CA PHE A 30 3.50 9.98 -8.72
C PHE A 30 3.24 8.51 -9.01
N TYR A 31 2.42 8.18 -10.00
CA TYR A 31 2.12 6.79 -10.27
C TYR A 31 2.14 6.42 -11.74
N ARG A 32 2.60 5.20 -11.98
CA ARG A 32 2.75 4.59 -13.31
C ARG A 32 2.63 3.07 -13.21
N ASN A 33 2.52 2.39 -14.34
CA ASN A 33 2.62 0.94 -14.35
C ASN A 33 3.97 0.52 -13.79
N ILE A 34 3.93 -0.44 -12.84
CA ILE A 34 5.14 -0.97 -12.22
C ILE A 34 6.01 -1.68 -13.25
N LYS A 35 7.29 -1.41 -13.21
CA LYS A 35 8.34 -2.13 -13.93
C LYS A 35 9.38 -2.60 -12.94
N LYS A 36 9.76 -3.88 -13.04
CA LYS A 36 10.70 -4.49 -12.09
C LYS A 36 12.02 -3.70 -12.03
N GLU A 37 12.52 -3.29 -13.20
CA GLU A 37 13.80 -2.61 -13.39
C GLU A 37 13.86 -1.22 -12.73
N GLU A 38 12.69 -0.61 -12.46
CA GLU A 38 12.60 0.74 -11.89
C GLU A 38 12.38 0.75 -10.37
N ILE A 39 12.13 -0.42 -9.75
CA ILE A 39 11.71 -0.46 -8.35
C ILE A 39 12.79 0.05 -7.41
N THR A 40 14.04 -0.37 -7.63
CA THR A 40 15.17 -0.01 -6.77
C THR A 40 15.52 1.47 -6.91
N GLU A 41 15.58 1.99 -8.16
CA GLU A 41 15.78 3.42 -8.42
C GLU A 41 14.67 4.27 -7.78
N ARG A 42 13.40 3.83 -7.87
CA ARG A 42 12.26 4.53 -7.31
C ARG A 42 12.31 4.60 -5.78
N ASN A 43 12.76 3.52 -5.12
CA ASN A 43 12.98 3.51 -3.68
C ASN A 43 14.14 4.40 -3.26
N LEU A 44 15.24 4.42 -4.03
CA LEU A 44 16.35 5.29 -3.75
C LEU A 44 15.98 6.77 -3.97
N LEU A 45 15.25 7.07 -5.05
CA LEU A 45 14.81 8.43 -5.38
C LEU A 45 14.01 9.06 -4.25
N LYS A 46 13.03 8.33 -3.66
CA LYS A 46 12.22 8.85 -2.54
C LYS A 46 13.07 9.25 -1.33
N MET A 47 14.18 8.56 -1.09
CA MET A 47 15.07 8.82 0.03
C MET A 47 15.95 10.03 -0.26
N VAL A 48 16.51 10.11 -1.46
CA VAL A 48 17.43 11.18 -1.88
C VAL A 48 16.70 12.53 -1.97
N LEU A 49 15.46 12.57 -2.44
CA LEU A 49 14.68 13.81 -2.55
C LEU A 49 14.34 14.42 -1.17
N LEU A 50 14.23 13.62 -0.12
CA LEU A 50 13.97 14.12 1.24
C LEU A 50 15.25 14.33 2.07
N ASP A 51 16.42 14.04 1.51
CA ASP A 51 17.71 14.17 2.20
C ASP A 51 18.31 15.58 2.08
N SER A 52 18.11 16.24 0.94
CA SER A 52 18.62 17.59 0.67
C SER A 52 17.96 18.22 -0.55
N SER A 53 17.98 19.56 -0.58
CA SER A 53 17.63 20.36 -1.75
C SER A 53 18.69 21.41 -2.05
N ASN A 54 18.55 22.17 -3.13
CA ASN A 54 19.49 23.29 -3.40
C ASN A 54 19.42 24.38 -2.33
N ASN A 55 18.29 24.56 -1.66
CA ASN A 55 18.14 25.54 -0.59
C ASN A 55 18.55 24.95 0.78
N TYR A 56 18.38 23.65 0.98
CA TYR A 56 18.66 22.95 2.23
C TYR A 56 19.63 21.79 1.95
N LYS A 57 20.94 22.08 2.02
CA LYS A 57 21.99 21.14 1.56
C LYS A 57 22.40 20.11 2.60
N THR A 58 22.05 20.34 3.86
CA THR A 58 22.42 19.46 4.98
C THR A 58 21.17 19.07 5.78
N GLU A 59 21.26 17.93 6.48
CA GLU A 59 20.21 17.49 7.42
C GLU A 59 19.93 18.55 8.49
N ARG A 60 20.96 19.28 8.93
CA ARG A 60 20.81 20.39 9.89
C ARG A 60 19.97 21.52 9.31
N ASP A 61 20.19 21.92 8.05
CA ASP A 61 19.41 22.98 7.40
C ASP A 61 17.93 22.59 7.35
N LEU A 62 17.65 21.32 7.02
CA LEU A 62 16.29 20.76 6.99
C LEU A 62 15.62 20.76 8.37
N ILE A 63 16.35 20.35 9.40
CA ILE A 63 15.85 20.32 10.79
C ILE A 63 15.51 21.74 11.25
N VAL A 64 16.43 22.69 11.09
CA VAL A 64 16.24 24.09 11.50
C VAL A 64 15.03 24.69 10.79
N GLU A 65 14.91 24.50 9.48
CA GLU A 65 13.75 25.01 8.75
C GLU A 65 12.44 24.32 9.14
N SER A 66 12.48 23.01 9.36
CA SER A 66 11.31 22.28 9.88
C SER A 66 10.83 22.84 11.22
N GLU A 67 11.75 23.18 12.13
CA GLU A 67 11.44 23.80 13.42
C GLU A 67 10.85 25.22 13.25
N ASN A 68 11.42 26.03 12.33
CA ASN A 68 10.88 27.35 11.97
C ASN A 68 9.45 27.28 11.46
N LEU A 69 9.11 26.18 10.76
CA LEU A 69 7.77 25.88 10.24
C LEU A 69 6.91 25.06 11.21
N TYR A 70 7.10 25.26 12.53
CA TYR A 70 6.33 24.58 13.59
C TYR A 70 6.41 23.04 13.53
N ASP A 71 7.60 22.54 13.32
CA ASP A 71 7.89 21.09 13.27
C ASP A 71 7.10 20.38 12.14
N ILE A 72 7.09 20.99 10.94
CA ILE A 72 6.50 20.37 9.75
C ILE A 72 7.01 18.96 9.54
N LYS A 73 6.11 18.02 9.30
CA LYS A 73 6.48 16.62 9.05
C LYS A 73 6.41 16.32 7.56
N VAL A 74 7.52 15.83 7.02
CA VAL A 74 7.60 15.35 5.64
C VAL A 74 7.96 13.87 5.63
N SER A 75 7.32 13.11 4.77
CA SER A 75 7.57 11.68 4.61
C SER A 75 7.37 11.25 3.16
N SER A 76 7.94 10.11 2.81
CA SER A 76 7.75 9.50 1.50
C SER A 76 7.45 8.01 1.63
N SER A 77 6.69 7.49 0.69
CA SER A 77 6.36 6.07 0.66
C SER A 77 6.29 5.53 -0.77
N ILE A 78 6.47 4.22 -0.91
CA ILE A 78 6.14 3.50 -2.13
C ILE A 78 5.08 2.48 -1.81
N SER A 79 4.02 2.50 -2.60
CA SER A 79 2.94 1.53 -2.53
C SER A 79 2.65 0.95 -3.90
N ARG A 80 1.97 -0.19 -3.93
CA ARG A 80 1.51 -0.83 -5.17
C ARG A 80 0.01 -1.10 -5.08
N ILE A 81 -0.71 -0.69 -6.12
CA ILE A 81 -2.14 -0.96 -6.27
C ILE A 81 -2.33 -1.62 -7.65
N GLY A 82 -2.61 -2.92 -7.65
CA GLY A 82 -2.72 -3.68 -8.89
C GLY A 82 -1.46 -3.53 -9.75
N ASN A 83 -1.61 -3.01 -10.95
CA ASN A 83 -0.49 -2.80 -11.89
C ASN A 83 0.32 -1.52 -11.61
N PHE A 84 -0.13 -0.64 -10.71
CA PHE A 84 0.54 0.64 -10.47
C PHE A 84 1.52 0.60 -9.30
N SER A 85 2.68 1.23 -9.51
CA SER A 85 3.57 1.70 -8.46
C SER A 85 3.28 3.17 -8.19
N ASN A 86 3.00 3.51 -6.95
CA ASN A 86 2.79 4.86 -6.47
C ASN A 86 3.97 5.29 -5.59
N LEU A 87 4.63 6.38 -5.97
CA LEU A 87 5.60 7.11 -5.16
C LEU A 87 4.86 8.32 -4.59
N SER A 88 4.69 8.36 -3.27
CA SER A 88 3.98 9.42 -2.57
C SER A 88 4.93 10.21 -1.68
N PHE A 89 4.77 11.53 -1.70
CA PHE A 89 5.39 12.47 -0.74
C PHE A 89 4.28 13.13 0.03
N GLN A 90 4.37 13.08 1.35
CA GLN A 90 3.34 13.60 2.25
C GLN A 90 3.92 14.65 3.20
N THR A 91 3.17 15.70 3.44
CA THR A 91 3.46 16.65 4.50
C THR A 91 2.23 16.96 5.33
N LYS A 92 2.48 17.29 6.59
CA LYS A 92 1.48 17.79 7.53
C LYS A 92 2.08 18.90 8.35
N PHE A 93 1.42 20.08 8.35
CA PHE A 93 1.85 21.28 9.07
C PHE A 93 0.67 21.97 9.74
N LEU A 94 0.96 22.83 10.70
CA LEU A 94 -0.04 23.61 11.44
C LEU A 94 -0.62 24.69 10.51
N ASN A 95 -1.95 24.83 10.51
CA ASN A 95 -2.62 25.82 9.68
C ASN A 95 -2.32 27.25 10.18
N GLU A 96 -2.10 28.21 9.27
CA GLU A 96 -1.78 29.61 9.57
C GLU A 96 -2.83 30.34 10.45
N LYS A 97 -4.03 29.78 10.62
CA LYS A 97 -5.00 30.23 11.61
C LYS A 97 -4.52 30.10 13.05
N TYR A 98 -3.49 29.30 13.28
CA TYR A 98 -2.92 29.00 14.60
C TYR A 98 -1.46 29.44 14.71
N THR A 99 -0.92 30.09 13.69
CA THR A 99 0.45 30.59 13.56
C THR A 99 0.45 32.01 12.98
N GLU A 100 1.54 32.42 12.36
CA GLU A 100 1.65 33.71 11.66
C GLU A 100 1.03 33.61 10.27
N LYS A 101 0.71 34.78 9.72
CA LYS A 101 0.24 34.95 8.36
C LYS A 101 1.27 34.40 7.36
N ASP A 102 0.80 33.83 6.26
CA ASP A 102 1.56 33.25 5.15
C ASP A 102 2.29 31.92 5.50
N MET A 103 2.15 31.40 6.72
CA MET A 103 2.78 30.15 7.15
C MET A 103 2.34 28.94 6.32
N ASN A 104 1.10 28.90 5.84
CA ASN A 104 0.65 27.88 4.89
C ASN A 104 1.46 27.92 3.60
N LYS A 105 1.73 29.10 3.07
CA LYS A 105 2.52 29.31 1.84
C LYS A 105 3.97 28.84 2.04
N GLU A 106 4.60 29.27 3.13
CA GLU A 106 6.00 28.91 3.45
C GLU A 106 6.16 27.40 3.64
N SER A 107 5.24 26.77 4.35
CA SER A 107 5.22 25.31 4.53
C SER A 107 5.06 24.54 3.22
N ILE A 108 4.20 25.03 2.32
CA ILE A 108 4.03 24.41 0.99
C ILE A 108 5.28 24.59 0.14
N ILE A 109 5.90 25.77 0.14
CA ILE A 109 7.13 26.07 -0.61
C ILE A 109 8.25 25.16 -0.12
N PHE A 110 8.47 25.04 1.19
CA PHE A 110 9.44 24.13 1.77
C PHE A 110 9.23 22.69 1.29
N PHE A 111 8.00 22.19 1.35
CA PHE A 111 7.69 20.84 0.90
C PHE A 111 7.93 20.62 -0.59
N LEU A 112 7.53 21.57 -1.42
CA LEU A 112 7.73 21.50 -2.88
C LEU A 112 9.21 21.64 -3.25
N ASP A 113 10.00 22.42 -2.49
CA ASP A 113 11.44 22.57 -2.70
C ASP A 113 12.17 21.24 -2.60
N LEU A 114 11.83 20.41 -1.60
CA LEU A 114 12.41 19.07 -1.45
C LEU A 114 12.17 18.16 -2.66
N ILE A 115 11.00 18.27 -3.29
CA ILE A 115 10.61 17.40 -4.39
C ILE A 115 11.12 17.92 -5.74
N PHE A 116 11.08 19.24 -5.97
CA PHE A 116 11.28 19.86 -7.28
C PHE A 116 12.57 20.68 -7.42
N ASN A 117 13.30 20.90 -6.33
CA ASN A 117 14.57 21.59 -6.32
C ASN A 117 15.70 20.75 -5.69
N PRO A 118 15.89 19.48 -6.16
CA PRO A 118 16.84 18.57 -5.54
C PRO A 118 18.28 19.08 -5.63
N TYR A 119 19.12 18.69 -4.66
CA TYR A 119 20.55 19.08 -4.65
C TYR A 119 21.32 18.31 -5.72
N VAL A 120 21.51 18.95 -6.87
CA VAL A 120 22.13 18.40 -8.09
C VAL A 120 23.26 19.28 -8.57
N LYS A 121 24.37 18.68 -9.00
CA LYS A 121 25.48 19.34 -9.70
C LYS A 121 25.75 18.59 -11.00
N ASP A 122 25.89 19.29 -12.10
CA ASP A 122 26.22 18.74 -13.42
C ASP A 122 25.31 17.54 -13.79
N ASN A 123 23.99 17.69 -13.62
CA ASN A 123 23.00 16.64 -13.84
C ASN A 123 23.24 15.36 -13.01
N THR A 124 23.82 15.50 -11.81
CA THR A 124 24.14 14.38 -10.93
C THR A 124 23.69 14.71 -9.51
N PHE A 125 22.90 13.83 -8.87
CA PHE A 125 22.63 13.95 -7.44
C PHE A 125 23.93 13.93 -6.64
N VAL A 126 24.07 14.91 -5.75
CA VAL A 126 25.25 15.02 -4.89
C VAL A 126 25.06 14.08 -3.70
N SER A 127 25.94 13.09 -3.58
CA SER A 127 25.95 12.16 -2.45
C SER A 127 24.68 11.30 -2.30
N ILE A 128 24.67 10.14 -2.94
CA ILE A 128 23.61 9.15 -2.80
C ILE A 128 24.01 7.95 -1.93
N ASP A 129 25.28 7.89 -1.49
CA ASP A 129 25.85 6.68 -0.89
C ASP A 129 25.23 6.34 0.47
N ASN A 130 24.97 7.36 1.31
CA ASN A 130 24.26 7.16 2.57
C ASN A 130 22.88 6.57 2.34
N GLN A 131 22.15 7.07 1.34
CA GLN A 131 20.81 6.60 1.02
C GLN A 131 20.83 5.18 0.40
N LYS A 132 21.87 4.86 -0.40
CA LYS A 132 22.11 3.48 -0.87
C LYS A 132 22.33 2.52 0.30
N ASN A 133 23.12 2.91 1.28
CA ASN A 133 23.37 2.09 2.47
C ASN A 133 22.08 1.89 3.31
N ARG A 134 21.30 2.94 3.50
CA ARG A 134 19.98 2.83 4.17
C ARG A 134 19.04 1.91 3.42
N LEU A 135 18.92 2.07 2.09
CA LEU A 135 18.09 1.20 1.27
C LEU A 135 18.52 -0.27 1.36
N ARG A 136 19.85 -0.53 1.39
CA ARG A 136 20.39 -1.89 1.57
C ARG A 136 19.94 -2.47 2.91
N GLN A 137 20.03 -1.69 3.98
CA GLN A 137 19.58 -2.14 5.31
C GLN A 137 18.06 -2.37 5.34
N ASP A 138 17.28 -1.50 4.73
CA ASP A 138 15.82 -1.66 4.64
C ASP A 138 15.43 -2.96 3.92
N ILE A 139 16.11 -3.29 2.81
CA ILE A 139 15.87 -4.55 2.08
C ILE A 139 16.28 -5.77 2.91
N LEU A 140 17.43 -5.72 3.58
CA LEU A 140 17.91 -6.82 4.42
C LEU A 140 16.98 -7.06 5.63
N SER A 141 16.47 -5.98 6.24
CA SER A 141 15.59 -6.05 7.41
C SER A 141 14.22 -6.67 7.14
N ILE A 142 13.84 -6.86 5.86
CA ILE A 142 12.59 -7.56 5.52
C ILE A 142 12.54 -8.95 6.17
N LYS A 143 13.69 -9.63 6.28
CA LYS A 143 13.79 -10.96 6.91
C LYS A 143 13.45 -10.97 8.40
N ASP A 144 13.55 -9.83 9.07
CA ASP A 144 13.24 -9.73 10.51
C ASP A 144 11.74 -9.86 10.77
N ASN A 145 10.91 -9.35 9.84
CA ASN A 145 9.48 -9.56 9.87
C ASN A 145 9.09 -10.85 9.13
N LYS A 146 9.00 -11.95 9.86
CA LYS A 146 8.77 -13.29 9.29
C LYS A 146 7.48 -13.42 8.48
N ILE A 147 6.42 -12.69 8.87
CA ILE A 147 5.15 -12.68 8.13
C ILE A 147 5.34 -11.99 6.77
N ARG A 148 5.92 -10.79 6.77
CA ARG A 148 6.20 -10.04 5.52
C ARG A 148 7.13 -10.83 4.60
N TYR A 149 8.20 -11.38 5.16
CA TYR A 149 9.16 -12.18 4.41
C TYR A 149 8.53 -13.42 3.77
N SER A 150 7.71 -14.17 4.51
CA SER A 150 7.04 -15.35 3.99
C SER A 150 6.02 -15.03 2.89
N ILE A 151 5.30 -13.89 3.02
CA ILE A 151 4.40 -13.39 1.96
C ILE A 151 5.21 -13.03 0.71
N LEU A 152 6.36 -12.35 0.85
CA LEU A 152 7.24 -12.04 -0.28
C LEU A 152 7.69 -13.33 -0.98
N LYS A 153 8.14 -14.33 -0.22
CA LYS A 153 8.51 -15.66 -0.77
C LYS A 153 7.37 -16.34 -1.53
N LEU A 154 6.15 -16.25 -1.01
CA LEU A 154 4.98 -16.77 -1.73
C LEU A 154 4.74 -16.00 -3.04
N MET A 155 4.83 -14.67 -3.02
CA MET A 155 4.60 -13.82 -4.20
C MET A 155 5.67 -14.08 -5.29
N GLU A 156 6.93 -14.31 -4.93
CA GLU A 156 8.02 -14.66 -5.87
C GLU A 156 7.70 -15.92 -6.71
N LYS A 157 6.86 -16.85 -6.17
CA LYS A 157 6.41 -18.04 -6.94
C LYS A 157 5.41 -17.69 -8.05
N MET A 158 4.86 -16.48 -8.03
CA MET A 158 3.90 -15.99 -9.01
C MET A 158 4.59 -15.19 -10.13
N LYS A 159 5.63 -15.74 -10.72
CA LYS A 159 6.46 -15.12 -11.76
C LYS A 159 5.61 -14.33 -12.76
N ASP A 160 6.15 -13.23 -13.25
CA ASP A 160 5.57 -12.36 -14.29
C ASP A 160 4.26 -11.63 -13.87
N LYS A 161 3.94 -11.61 -12.59
CA LYS A 161 2.84 -10.81 -12.06
C LYS A 161 3.38 -9.60 -11.30
N PRO A 162 2.74 -8.42 -11.40
CA PRO A 162 3.17 -7.21 -10.69
C PRO A 162 3.35 -7.40 -9.18
N TYR A 163 2.52 -8.24 -8.58
CA TYR A 163 2.62 -8.55 -7.14
C TYR A 163 3.73 -9.56 -6.79
N SER A 164 4.41 -10.14 -7.78
CA SER A 164 5.58 -10.98 -7.54
C SER A 164 6.86 -10.17 -7.32
N TYR A 165 6.84 -8.88 -7.64
CA TYR A 165 8.00 -8.01 -7.49
C TYR A 165 8.16 -7.56 -6.03
N ASN A 166 9.42 -7.54 -5.58
CA ASN A 166 9.75 -6.96 -4.28
C ASN A 166 9.65 -5.42 -4.36
N THR A 167 8.61 -4.84 -3.78
CA THR A 167 8.38 -3.39 -3.81
C THR A 167 9.41 -2.57 -3.03
N PHE A 168 10.29 -3.20 -2.25
CA PHE A 168 11.40 -2.53 -1.55
C PHE A 168 12.65 -2.39 -2.42
N GLY A 169 12.72 -3.09 -3.56
CA GLY A 169 13.87 -3.12 -4.44
C GLY A 169 14.72 -4.41 -4.30
N TYR A 170 15.84 -4.41 -4.98
CA TYR A 170 16.73 -5.56 -5.10
C TYR A 170 18.15 -5.15 -4.75
N LEU A 171 18.84 -5.96 -3.93
CA LEU A 171 20.21 -5.67 -3.48
C LEU A 171 21.19 -5.56 -4.65
N GLU A 172 21.03 -6.41 -5.65
CA GLU A 172 21.86 -6.47 -6.84
C GLU A 172 21.80 -5.21 -7.72
N ASP A 173 20.72 -4.43 -7.62
CA ASP A 173 20.55 -3.21 -8.41
C ASP A 173 21.25 -2.01 -7.78
N ILE A 174 21.40 -1.98 -6.44
CA ILE A 174 21.83 -0.79 -5.69
C ILE A 174 23.17 -0.24 -6.19
N ASP A 175 24.14 -1.13 -6.40
CA ASP A 175 25.51 -0.72 -6.76
C ASP A 175 25.59 -0.14 -8.18
N ASN A 176 24.67 -0.53 -9.06
CA ASN A 176 24.60 -0.05 -10.43
C ASN A 176 23.98 1.35 -10.57
N ILE A 177 23.29 1.85 -9.53
CA ILE A 177 22.68 3.17 -9.55
C ILE A 177 23.72 4.23 -9.24
N THR A 178 23.88 5.20 -10.12
CA THR A 178 24.77 6.36 -9.94
C THR A 178 23.94 7.63 -9.70
N GLY A 179 24.56 8.68 -9.17
CA GLY A 179 23.87 9.98 -9.02
C GLY A 179 23.35 10.52 -10.36
N LYS A 180 24.06 10.25 -11.46
CA LYS A 180 23.66 10.64 -12.81
C LYS A 180 22.45 9.80 -13.29
N SER A 181 22.51 8.48 -13.19
CA SER A 181 21.38 7.62 -13.61
C SER A 181 20.12 7.90 -12.81
N LEU A 182 20.24 8.14 -11.50
CA LEU A 182 19.14 8.48 -10.63
C LEU A 182 18.51 9.85 -11.00
N TYR A 183 19.34 10.83 -11.40
CA TYR A 183 18.82 12.11 -11.87
C TYR A 183 18.06 11.99 -13.21
N GLU A 184 18.57 11.17 -14.14
CA GLU A 184 17.81 10.86 -15.37
C GLU A 184 16.49 10.14 -15.05
N TYR A 185 16.48 9.23 -14.07
CA TYR A 185 15.26 8.59 -13.60
C TYR A 185 14.29 9.59 -12.97
N TYR A 186 14.78 10.54 -12.16
CA TYR A 186 13.96 11.63 -11.61
C TYR A 186 13.27 12.44 -12.71
N LYS A 187 14.01 12.87 -13.75
CA LYS A 187 13.42 13.57 -14.91
C LYS A 187 12.37 12.72 -15.61
N LYS A 188 12.61 11.42 -15.72
CA LYS A 188 11.64 10.47 -16.29
C LYS A 188 10.37 10.36 -15.44
N VAL A 189 10.48 10.33 -14.11
CA VAL A 189 9.33 10.35 -13.20
C VAL A 189 8.49 11.60 -13.41
N LEU A 190 9.11 12.77 -13.43
CA LEU A 190 8.40 14.04 -13.67
C LEU A 190 7.70 14.07 -15.03
N LYS A 191 8.33 13.47 -16.05
CA LYS A 191 7.82 13.45 -17.43
C LYS A 191 6.73 12.42 -17.65
N GLU A 192 6.86 11.20 -17.12
CA GLU A 192 6.07 10.04 -17.52
C GLU A 192 5.01 9.62 -16.49
N ASP A 193 5.20 9.95 -15.20
CA ASP A 193 4.24 9.57 -14.17
C ASP A 193 2.98 10.44 -14.24
N LYS A 194 1.83 9.83 -13.95
CA LYS A 194 0.64 10.59 -13.63
C LYS A 194 0.82 11.20 -12.24
N ILE A 195 0.44 12.48 -12.12
CA ILE A 195 0.61 13.22 -10.88
C ILE A 195 -0.74 13.71 -10.41
N ASP A 196 -1.11 13.31 -9.21
CA ASP A 196 -2.26 13.83 -8.50
C ASP A 196 -1.79 14.40 -7.15
N ILE A 197 -2.25 15.60 -6.80
CA ILE A 197 -1.90 16.29 -5.56
C ILE A 197 -3.18 16.48 -4.77
N PHE A 198 -3.19 16.04 -3.52
CA PHE A 198 -4.31 16.18 -2.60
C PHE A 198 -3.93 17.17 -1.50
N VAL A 199 -4.75 18.20 -1.29
CA VAL A 199 -4.60 19.15 -0.20
C VAL A 199 -5.85 19.07 0.67
N LEU A 200 -5.68 18.71 1.94
CA LEU A 200 -6.77 18.59 2.91
C LEU A 200 -6.58 19.57 4.06
N GLY A 201 -7.58 20.38 4.35
CA GLY A 201 -7.54 21.34 5.47
C GLY A 201 -8.54 22.46 5.34
N ASP A 202 -8.35 23.49 6.17
CA ASP A 202 -9.13 24.72 6.17
C ASP A 202 -8.34 25.86 5.50
N PHE A 203 -8.62 26.10 4.23
CA PHE A 203 -7.90 27.07 3.38
C PHE A 203 -8.82 27.68 2.33
N GLN A 204 -8.38 28.76 1.68
CA GLN A 204 -9.04 29.30 0.50
C GLN A 204 -8.49 28.59 -0.76
N SER A 205 -9.38 28.09 -1.62
CA SER A 205 -9.01 27.33 -2.82
C SER A 205 -8.11 28.12 -3.76
N ASN A 206 -8.36 29.41 -3.93
CA ASN A 206 -7.56 30.26 -4.81
C ASN A 206 -6.13 30.45 -4.31
N ASP A 207 -5.92 30.59 -2.99
CA ASP A 207 -4.58 30.76 -2.42
C ASP A 207 -3.73 29.51 -2.69
N ILE A 208 -4.26 28.33 -2.41
CA ILE A 208 -3.59 27.06 -2.70
C ILE A 208 -3.29 26.91 -4.20
N LYS A 209 -4.28 27.20 -5.05
CA LYS A 209 -4.12 27.12 -6.51
C LYS A 209 -3.00 28.03 -7.02
N GLU A 210 -2.93 29.28 -6.56
CA GLU A 210 -1.88 30.21 -7.01
C GLU A 210 -0.49 29.78 -6.51
N ILE A 211 -0.36 29.26 -5.28
CA ILE A 211 0.90 28.71 -4.78
C ILE A 211 1.37 27.57 -5.70
N PHE A 212 0.52 26.60 -5.97
CA PHE A 212 0.90 25.46 -6.84
C PHE A 212 1.20 25.92 -8.27
N LYS A 213 0.49 26.88 -8.82
CA LYS A 213 0.76 27.46 -10.14
C LYS A 213 2.12 28.16 -10.22
N GLU A 214 2.52 28.82 -9.14
CA GLU A 214 3.80 29.54 -9.06
C GLU A 214 4.99 28.59 -8.87
N TYR A 215 4.86 27.63 -7.96
CA TYR A 215 5.98 26.80 -7.48
C TYR A 215 6.02 25.38 -8.06
N PHE A 216 4.92 24.90 -8.68
CA PHE A 216 4.85 23.57 -9.27
C PHE A 216 4.70 23.68 -10.79
N LYS A 217 5.83 23.83 -11.49
CA LYS A 217 5.86 23.98 -12.95
C LYS A 217 6.26 22.67 -13.61
N ILE A 218 5.28 21.92 -14.10
CA ILE A 218 5.50 20.72 -14.91
C ILE A 218 4.84 20.91 -16.26
N ASP A 219 5.59 20.59 -17.33
CA ASP A 219 5.11 20.64 -18.70
C ASP A 219 3.93 19.67 -18.90
N THR A 220 3.03 20.06 -19.77
CA THR A 220 1.84 19.27 -20.06
C THR A 220 2.20 18.02 -20.86
N PHE A 221 1.93 16.84 -20.33
CA PHE A 221 2.10 15.56 -21.01
C PHE A 221 0.75 14.85 -21.16
N LYS A 222 0.51 14.25 -22.33
CA LYS A 222 -0.57 13.29 -22.51
C LYS A 222 -0.18 11.99 -21.82
N LYS A 223 -0.89 11.64 -20.74
CA LYS A 223 -0.68 10.40 -20.00
C LYS A 223 -1.81 9.44 -20.35
N GLU A 224 -1.45 8.24 -20.80
CA GLU A 224 -2.44 7.21 -21.10
C GLU A 224 -3.13 6.71 -19.83
N ASP A 225 -4.45 6.56 -19.89
CA ASP A 225 -5.21 5.87 -18.85
C ASP A 225 -4.90 4.37 -18.90
N LYS A 226 -4.32 3.85 -17.83
CA LYS A 226 -3.92 2.45 -17.73
C LYS A 226 -4.81 1.71 -16.74
N LYS A 227 -5.05 0.42 -17.02
CA LYS A 227 -5.88 -0.41 -16.15
C LYS A 227 -5.12 -0.82 -14.89
N VAL A 228 -5.70 -0.52 -13.74
CA VAL A 228 -5.14 -0.91 -12.42
C VAL A 228 -5.17 -2.42 -12.22
N LEU A 229 -6.21 -3.08 -12.72
CA LEU A 229 -6.48 -4.49 -12.44
C LEU A 229 -5.44 -5.43 -13.03
N VAL A 230 -4.84 -6.27 -12.19
CA VAL A 230 -3.94 -7.35 -12.62
C VAL A 230 -4.73 -8.49 -13.24
N LYS A 231 -4.19 -9.07 -14.30
CA LYS A 231 -4.79 -10.25 -14.94
C LYS A 231 -4.91 -11.41 -13.95
N GLU A 232 -6.08 -12.02 -13.89
CA GLU A 232 -6.39 -13.17 -13.04
C GLU A 232 -5.38 -14.33 -13.22
N LEU A 233 -5.17 -15.07 -12.13
CA LEU A 233 -4.44 -16.33 -12.21
C LEU A 233 -5.33 -17.40 -12.85
N VAL A 234 -4.75 -18.16 -13.75
CA VAL A 234 -5.45 -19.33 -14.34
C VAL A 234 -5.67 -20.39 -13.24
N PRO A 235 -6.91 -20.81 -12.97
CA PRO A 235 -7.19 -21.82 -11.98
C PRO A 235 -6.42 -23.12 -12.26
N ARG A 236 -5.91 -23.74 -11.21
CA ARG A 236 -5.16 -25.02 -11.31
C ARG A 236 -6.03 -26.21 -10.92
N LYS A 237 -5.93 -27.30 -11.67
CA LYS A 237 -6.58 -28.57 -11.33
C LYS A 237 -6.01 -29.17 -10.02
N ARG A 238 -4.72 -28.95 -9.75
CA ARG A 238 -4.02 -29.39 -8.53
C ARG A 238 -3.29 -28.21 -7.91
N ILE A 239 -3.37 -28.10 -6.59
CA ILE A 239 -2.65 -27.08 -5.81
C ILE A 239 -1.16 -27.39 -5.86
N VAL A 240 -0.34 -26.40 -6.22
CA VAL A 240 1.12 -26.53 -6.16
C VAL A 240 1.58 -26.27 -4.74
N ARG A 241 2.47 -27.10 -4.24
CA ARG A 241 3.07 -26.96 -2.90
C ARG A 241 4.55 -26.66 -3.04
N TYR A 242 5.01 -25.65 -2.32
CA TYR A 242 6.41 -25.31 -2.15
C TYR A 242 6.77 -25.48 -0.67
N ARG A 243 7.94 -26.02 -0.41
CA ARG A 243 8.54 -26.12 0.91
C ARG A 243 9.91 -25.47 0.84
N GLU A 244 10.14 -24.50 1.71
CA GLU A 244 11.41 -23.81 1.86
C GLU A 244 11.85 -23.87 3.31
N TYR A 245 13.16 -23.82 3.54
CA TYR A 245 13.77 -23.84 4.86
C TYR A 245 14.55 -22.54 5.07
N ASP A 246 14.35 -21.90 6.22
CA ASP A 246 15.04 -20.66 6.57
C ASP A 246 15.20 -20.54 8.10
N THR A 247 15.92 -19.52 8.53
CA THR A 247 16.13 -19.19 9.94
C THR A 247 14.83 -18.64 10.57
N VAL A 248 13.87 -19.52 10.78
CA VAL A 248 12.60 -19.21 11.44
C VAL A 248 12.43 -20.10 12.65
N LYS A 249 11.91 -19.54 13.77
CA LYS A 249 11.62 -20.33 14.98
C LYS A 249 10.32 -21.13 14.85
N GLN A 250 9.42 -20.69 13.99
CA GLN A 250 8.10 -21.26 13.78
C GLN A 250 7.81 -21.35 12.29
N SER A 251 7.23 -22.46 11.86
CA SER A 251 6.84 -22.62 10.46
C SER A 251 5.78 -21.61 10.05
N GLN A 252 5.97 -21.01 8.87
CA GLN A 252 5.00 -20.13 8.23
C GLN A 252 4.25 -20.92 7.17
N LEU A 253 2.94 -20.98 7.29
CA LEU A 253 2.05 -21.62 6.32
C LEU A 253 1.27 -20.56 5.56
N LEU A 254 1.44 -20.53 4.24
CA LEU A 254 0.75 -19.59 3.37
C LEU A 254 -0.05 -20.32 2.29
N LEU A 255 -1.29 -19.88 2.09
CA LEU A 255 -2.14 -20.36 1.00
C LEU A 255 -2.51 -19.17 0.13
N LEU A 256 -2.29 -19.28 -1.17
CA LEU A 256 -2.76 -18.30 -2.15
C LEU A 256 -3.90 -18.90 -2.93
N ALA A 257 -5.00 -18.14 -3.02
CA ALA A 257 -6.14 -18.46 -3.87
C ALA A 257 -6.31 -17.37 -4.94
N SER A 258 -6.73 -17.79 -6.14
CA SER A 258 -7.15 -16.90 -7.21
C SER A 258 -8.62 -16.49 -7.01
N LEU A 259 -8.94 -15.25 -7.39
CA LEU A 259 -10.29 -14.71 -7.47
C LEU A 259 -10.64 -14.56 -8.96
N ASN A 260 -11.66 -15.26 -9.43
CA ASN A 260 -11.94 -15.35 -10.85
C ASN A 260 -13.33 -14.78 -11.19
N GLY A 261 -13.40 -13.90 -12.18
CA GLY A 261 -14.66 -13.36 -12.69
C GLY A 261 -15.44 -12.53 -11.68
N LEU A 262 -14.76 -11.76 -10.82
CA LEU A 262 -15.42 -10.80 -9.93
C LEU A 262 -15.98 -9.62 -10.73
N THR A 263 -17.23 -9.29 -10.51
CA THR A 263 -17.80 -8.00 -10.94
C THR A 263 -17.20 -6.86 -10.10
N ASP A 264 -17.35 -5.61 -10.53
CA ASP A 264 -16.84 -4.45 -9.79
C ASP A 264 -17.50 -4.33 -8.40
N TYR A 265 -18.80 -4.62 -8.31
CA TYR A 265 -19.52 -4.67 -7.03
C TYR A 265 -18.95 -5.77 -6.11
N GLU A 266 -18.77 -6.97 -6.63
CA GLU A 266 -18.18 -8.08 -5.85
C GLU A 266 -16.75 -7.73 -5.40
N ARG A 267 -15.95 -7.08 -6.25
CA ARG A 267 -14.58 -6.64 -5.98
C ARG A 267 -14.50 -5.54 -4.93
N GLN A 268 -15.39 -4.58 -4.99
CA GLN A 268 -15.35 -3.43 -4.09
C GLN A 268 -15.99 -3.71 -2.73
N TYR A 269 -16.98 -4.59 -2.67
CA TYR A 269 -17.82 -4.80 -1.48
C TYR A 269 -17.82 -6.24 -1.00
N VAL A 270 -18.34 -7.17 -1.80
CA VAL A 270 -18.65 -8.53 -1.34
C VAL A 270 -17.39 -9.29 -0.90
N ILE A 271 -16.31 -9.22 -1.69
CA ILE A 271 -15.07 -9.94 -1.36
C ILE A 271 -14.38 -9.41 -0.09
N LYS A 272 -14.57 -8.13 0.24
CA LYS A 272 -14.04 -7.54 1.48
C LYS A 272 -14.80 -8.05 2.70
N LEU A 273 -16.13 -8.13 2.62
CA LEU A 273 -16.95 -8.75 3.66
C LEU A 273 -16.68 -10.26 3.79
N TYR A 274 -16.51 -10.95 2.66
CA TYR A 274 -16.07 -12.34 2.67
C TYR A 274 -14.75 -12.51 3.42
N ASN A 275 -13.78 -11.64 3.17
CA ASN A 275 -12.48 -11.67 3.86
C ASN A 275 -12.63 -11.41 5.36
N GLU A 276 -13.44 -10.43 5.74
CA GLU A 276 -13.71 -10.11 7.15
C GLU A 276 -14.31 -11.31 7.88
N LEU A 277 -15.28 -11.98 7.26
CA LEU A 277 -15.91 -13.18 7.77
C LEU A 277 -14.94 -14.37 7.84
N LEU A 278 -14.10 -14.56 6.80
CA LEU A 278 -13.21 -15.72 6.70
C LEU A 278 -12.04 -15.64 7.69
N GLY A 279 -11.31 -14.54 7.70
CA GLY A 279 -10.04 -14.43 8.45
C GLY A 279 -9.56 -13.00 8.67
N GLY A 280 -10.44 -11.98 8.56
CA GLY A 280 -10.09 -10.57 8.68
C GLY A 280 -9.90 -10.09 10.12
N ASN A 281 -10.49 -10.78 11.10
CA ASN A 281 -10.46 -10.39 12.51
C ASN A 281 -10.41 -11.60 13.46
N SER A 282 -10.35 -11.33 14.77
CA SER A 282 -10.27 -12.35 15.83
C SER A 282 -11.58 -13.15 16.07
N ASN A 283 -12.69 -12.74 15.46
CA ASN A 283 -13.97 -13.48 15.52
C ASN A 283 -14.24 -14.25 14.22
N SER A 284 -13.30 -14.24 13.29
CA SER A 284 -13.45 -14.86 11.98
C SER A 284 -13.48 -16.38 12.02
N ILE A 285 -14.01 -17.00 10.97
CA ILE A 285 -14.17 -18.46 10.86
C ILE A 285 -12.83 -19.18 10.99
N LEU A 286 -11.77 -18.69 10.32
CA LEU A 286 -10.44 -19.29 10.41
C LEU A 286 -9.87 -19.19 11.83
N PHE A 287 -9.96 -18.02 12.45
CA PHE A 287 -9.45 -17.81 13.79
C PHE A 287 -10.14 -18.74 14.79
N ASN A 288 -11.47 -18.74 14.83
CA ASN A 288 -12.26 -19.57 15.75
C ASN A 288 -12.06 -21.08 15.49
N THR A 289 -11.93 -21.49 14.21
CA THR A 289 -11.86 -22.91 13.88
C THR A 289 -10.46 -23.48 14.01
N VAL A 290 -9.44 -22.79 13.45
CA VAL A 290 -8.08 -23.33 13.37
C VAL A 290 -7.29 -23.05 14.65
N ARG A 291 -7.42 -21.84 15.20
CA ARG A 291 -6.68 -21.42 16.39
C ARG A 291 -7.42 -21.81 17.68
N GLU A 292 -8.64 -21.29 17.89
CA GLU A 292 -9.32 -21.43 19.19
C GLU A 292 -9.80 -22.86 19.44
N LYS A 293 -10.53 -23.46 18.49
CA LYS A 293 -11.13 -24.80 18.70
C LYS A 293 -10.14 -25.95 18.53
N ASN A 294 -9.11 -25.81 17.70
CA ASN A 294 -8.19 -26.91 17.38
C ASN A 294 -6.75 -26.65 17.82
N SER A 295 -6.38 -25.43 18.22
CA SER A 295 -5.03 -25.06 18.67
C SER A 295 -3.92 -25.46 17.69
N TYR A 296 -4.19 -25.41 16.35
CA TYR A 296 -3.22 -25.83 15.33
C TYR A 296 -2.25 -24.72 14.95
N CYS A 297 -2.54 -23.47 15.32
CA CYS A 297 -1.70 -22.33 14.97
C CYS A 297 -1.69 -21.27 16.07
N TYR A 298 -0.64 -20.43 16.08
CA TYR A 298 -0.53 -19.29 17.00
C TYR A 298 -1.29 -18.08 16.50
N TYR A 299 -1.28 -17.88 15.19
CA TYR A 299 -2.07 -16.88 14.51
C TYR A 299 -2.53 -17.42 13.15
N ILE A 300 -3.64 -16.92 12.68
CA ILE A 300 -4.14 -17.15 11.33
C ILE A 300 -4.96 -15.94 10.91
N ASN A 301 -4.71 -15.47 9.70
CA ASN A 301 -5.52 -14.42 9.10
C ASN A 301 -5.63 -14.60 7.58
N SER A 302 -6.56 -13.87 6.98
CA SER A 302 -6.67 -13.75 5.53
C SER A 302 -6.64 -12.30 5.09
N SER A 303 -6.16 -12.07 3.87
CA SER A 303 -6.16 -10.76 3.23
C SER A 303 -6.49 -10.87 1.75
N VAL A 304 -7.41 -10.02 1.30
CA VAL A 304 -7.78 -9.89 -0.10
C VAL A 304 -7.00 -8.75 -0.74
N LYS A 305 -6.36 -9.04 -1.86
CA LYS A 305 -5.79 -8.06 -2.78
C LYS A 305 -6.70 -7.98 -4.00
N ALA A 306 -7.76 -7.20 -3.87
CA ALA A 306 -8.87 -7.19 -4.83
C ALA A 306 -8.44 -6.83 -6.26
N TYR A 307 -7.50 -5.88 -6.42
CA TYR A 307 -6.96 -5.47 -7.73
C TYR A 307 -5.88 -6.41 -8.28
N ASP A 308 -5.37 -7.31 -7.45
CA ASP A 308 -4.46 -8.38 -7.85
C ASP A 308 -5.21 -9.70 -8.17
N ASN A 309 -6.51 -9.74 -7.92
CA ASN A 309 -7.34 -10.94 -8.04
C ASN A 309 -6.83 -12.13 -7.20
N ILE A 310 -6.35 -11.87 -5.98
CA ILE A 310 -5.86 -12.91 -5.07
C ILE A 310 -6.38 -12.75 -3.64
N LEU A 311 -6.50 -13.89 -2.97
CA LEU A 311 -6.67 -14.03 -1.53
C LEU A 311 -5.46 -14.75 -0.96
N ILE A 312 -4.90 -14.24 0.13
CA ILE A 312 -3.79 -14.85 0.85
C ILE A 312 -4.30 -15.22 2.24
N ILE A 313 -4.03 -16.46 2.66
CA ILE A 313 -4.20 -16.91 4.05
C ILE A 313 -2.79 -17.17 4.57
N ASN A 314 -2.44 -16.60 5.71
CA ASN A 314 -1.17 -16.83 6.37
C ASN A 314 -1.35 -17.25 7.83
N SER A 315 -0.50 -18.14 8.30
CA SER A 315 -0.60 -18.74 9.63
C SER A 315 0.78 -19.15 10.14
N GLY A 316 1.00 -18.93 11.44
CA GLY A 316 2.15 -19.49 12.15
C GLY A 316 1.79 -20.82 12.79
N VAL A 317 2.41 -21.91 12.35
CA VAL A 317 2.04 -23.28 12.75
C VAL A 317 3.27 -24.06 13.22
N GLU A 318 3.07 -25.05 14.07
CA GLU A 318 4.09 -26.07 14.30
C GLU A 318 4.17 -27.05 13.10
N ALA A 319 5.36 -27.54 12.76
CA ALA A 319 5.58 -28.42 11.62
C ALA A 319 4.63 -29.63 11.60
N LYS A 320 4.40 -30.27 12.76
CA LYS A 320 3.46 -31.43 12.91
C LYS A 320 1.99 -31.09 12.60
N ASN A 321 1.61 -29.81 12.60
CA ASN A 321 0.24 -29.34 12.41
C ASN A 321 -0.01 -28.78 11.00
N ILE A 322 0.99 -28.67 10.13
CA ILE A 322 0.87 -28.07 8.79
C ILE A 322 -0.25 -28.73 7.97
N ASP A 323 -0.21 -30.05 7.77
CA ASP A 323 -1.23 -30.74 6.94
C ASP A 323 -2.62 -30.72 7.57
N LYS A 324 -2.71 -30.78 8.91
CA LYS A 324 -3.99 -30.64 9.63
C LYS A 324 -4.57 -29.25 9.42
N SER A 325 -3.76 -28.21 9.52
CA SER A 325 -4.16 -26.81 9.28
C SER A 325 -4.63 -26.62 7.85
N ILE A 326 -3.90 -27.15 6.85
CA ILE A 326 -4.31 -27.07 5.43
C ILE A 326 -5.68 -27.74 5.22
N LYS A 327 -5.90 -28.94 5.79
CA LYS A 327 -7.19 -29.65 5.69
C LYS A 327 -8.32 -28.82 6.30
N LEU A 328 -8.09 -28.24 7.46
CA LEU A 328 -9.08 -27.46 8.19
C LEU A 328 -9.38 -26.13 7.49
N ILE A 329 -8.38 -25.41 6.97
CA ILE A 329 -8.55 -24.21 6.15
C ILE A 329 -9.41 -24.52 4.92
N LYS A 330 -9.12 -25.62 4.20
CA LYS A 330 -9.92 -26.06 3.05
C LYS A 330 -11.37 -26.34 3.44
N LYS A 331 -11.58 -26.93 4.61
CA LYS A 331 -12.93 -27.16 5.15
C LYS A 331 -13.66 -25.84 5.41
N CYS A 332 -12.99 -24.87 6.05
CA CYS A 332 -13.58 -23.54 6.30
C CYS A 332 -14.00 -22.84 4.99
N LEU A 333 -13.12 -22.84 3.97
CA LEU A 333 -13.47 -22.28 2.65
C LEU A 333 -14.71 -22.96 2.04
N LYS A 334 -14.80 -24.30 2.13
CA LYS A 334 -15.95 -25.07 1.66
C LYS A 334 -17.20 -24.77 2.49
N ASP A 335 -17.09 -24.69 3.81
CA ASP A 335 -18.21 -24.42 4.69
C ASP A 335 -18.83 -23.04 4.41
N VAL A 336 -18.00 -22.01 4.15
CA VAL A 336 -18.50 -20.68 3.71
C VAL A 336 -19.23 -20.80 2.36
N SER A 337 -18.71 -21.57 1.41
CA SER A 337 -19.35 -21.78 0.09
C SER A 337 -20.68 -22.54 0.16
N LEU A 338 -20.90 -23.26 1.24
CA LEU A 338 -22.16 -23.94 1.56
C LEU A 338 -23.10 -23.11 2.45
N GLY A 339 -22.72 -21.87 2.77
CA GLY A 339 -23.51 -20.96 3.61
C GLY A 339 -23.51 -21.31 5.11
N LYS A 340 -22.53 -22.07 5.60
CA LYS A 340 -22.45 -22.49 7.00
C LYS A 340 -21.83 -21.37 7.86
N PHE A 341 -22.52 -20.25 7.95
CA PHE A 341 -22.27 -19.12 8.83
C PHE A 341 -23.60 -18.45 9.15
N SER A 342 -23.71 -17.77 10.27
CA SER A 342 -24.93 -17.11 10.70
C SER A 342 -25.12 -15.74 10.02
N LEU A 343 -26.34 -15.19 10.08
CA LEU A 343 -26.58 -13.80 9.69
C LEU A 343 -25.93 -12.84 10.68
N ASP A 344 -25.91 -13.19 11.96
CA ASP A 344 -25.25 -12.39 13.00
C ASP A 344 -23.74 -12.23 12.74
N ASP A 345 -23.05 -13.30 12.25
CA ASP A 345 -21.65 -13.21 11.84
C ASP A 345 -21.47 -12.20 10.70
N LEU A 346 -22.36 -12.25 9.69
CA LEU A 346 -22.31 -11.33 8.55
C LEU A 346 -22.59 -9.89 8.99
N ASP A 347 -23.57 -9.66 9.84
CA ASP A 347 -23.95 -8.33 10.32
C ASP A 347 -22.85 -7.75 11.24
N SER A 348 -22.19 -8.58 12.03
CA SER A 348 -20.99 -8.18 12.79
C SER A 348 -19.87 -7.71 11.85
N CYS A 349 -19.60 -8.44 10.75
CA CYS A 349 -18.62 -8.04 9.75
C CYS A 349 -18.97 -6.70 9.07
N LYS A 350 -20.26 -6.50 8.72
CA LYS A 350 -20.73 -5.21 8.17
C LYS A 350 -20.49 -4.07 9.14
N ASN A 351 -20.84 -4.25 10.41
CA ASN A 351 -20.66 -3.24 11.45
C ASN A 351 -19.17 -2.89 11.63
N THR A 352 -18.27 -3.86 11.59
CA THR A 352 -16.83 -3.65 11.66
C THR A 352 -16.33 -2.78 10.51
N ILE A 353 -16.70 -3.11 9.27
CA ILE A 353 -16.27 -2.33 8.08
C ILE A 353 -16.90 -0.93 8.10
N ILE A 354 -18.17 -0.79 8.43
CA ILE A 354 -18.87 0.51 8.50
C ILE A 354 -18.25 1.40 9.58
N SER A 355 -17.92 0.83 10.74
CA SER A 355 -17.24 1.56 11.82
C SER A 355 -15.85 2.02 11.39
N ALA A 356 -15.09 1.17 10.69
CA ALA A 356 -13.79 1.55 10.14
C ALA A 356 -13.90 2.69 9.10
N ILE A 357 -14.90 2.66 8.21
CA ILE A 357 -15.15 3.76 7.25
C ILE A 357 -15.41 5.07 7.99
N LYS A 358 -16.23 5.05 9.04
CA LYS A 358 -16.53 6.25 9.84
C LYS A 358 -15.30 6.77 10.56
N SER A 359 -14.52 5.90 11.21
CA SER A 359 -13.29 6.28 11.93
C SER A 359 -12.19 6.83 11.00
N ASN A 360 -12.11 6.33 9.77
CA ASN A 360 -11.11 6.81 8.80
C ASN A 360 -11.24 8.31 8.47
N ARG A 361 -12.41 8.89 8.66
CA ARG A 361 -12.65 10.34 8.50
C ARG A 361 -11.98 11.19 9.59
N ASP A 362 -11.51 10.57 10.68
CA ASP A 362 -10.85 11.25 11.80
C ASP A 362 -9.34 11.36 11.63
N ASN A 363 -8.78 10.74 10.59
CA ASN A 363 -7.37 10.85 10.25
C ASN A 363 -7.24 11.50 8.86
N PRO A 364 -6.48 12.61 8.73
CA PRO A 364 -6.36 13.34 7.47
C PRO A 364 -5.72 12.52 6.34
N ILE A 365 -4.73 11.66 6.64
CA ILE A 365 -4.07 10.81 5.64
C ILE A 365 -5.05 9.74 5.13
N THR A 366 -5.80 9.09 6.01
CA THR A 366 -6.80 8.08 5.57
C THR A 366 -7.95 8.71 4.81
N ALA A 367 -8.32 9.96 5.14
CA ALA A 367 -9.28 10.72 4.36
C ALA A 367 -8.75 11.00 2.94
N ILE A 368 -7.50 11.48 2.79
CA ILE A 368 -6.85 11.66 1.48
C ILE A 368 -6.83 10.34 0.70
N ASN A 369 -6.44 9.21 1.32
CA ASN A 369 -6.41 7.90 0.68
C ASN A 369 -7.79 7.46 0.13
N THR A 370 -8.87 7.88 0.78
CA THR A 370 -10.23 7.62 0.27
C THR A 370 -10.46 8.37 -1.05
N TYR A 371 -10.05 9.64 -1.14
CA TYR A 371 -10.15 10.43 -2.37
C TYR A 371 -9.17 9.97 -3.45
N PHE A 372 -7.95 9.58 -3.09
CA PHE A 372 -7.02 8.94 -4.01
C PHE A 372 -7.61 7.67 -4.62
N SER A 373 -8.22 6.82 -3.81
CA SER A 373 -8.92 5.62 -4.30
C SER A 373 -10.09 5.97 -5.23
N LYS A 374 -10.81 7.07 -4.97
CA LYS A 374 -11.88 7.57 -5.86
C LYS A 374 -11.31 7.98 -7.21
N VAL A 375 -10.20 8.69 -7.24
CA VAL A 375 -9.52 9.14 -8.47
C VAL A 375 -8.92 7.96 -9.24
N LEU A 376 -8.24 7.04 -8.54
CA LEU A 376 -7.48 5.96 -9.16
C LEU A 376 -8.37 4.82 -9.67
N VAL A 377 -9.36 4.42 -8.89
CA VAL A 377 -10.16 3.20 -9.14
C VAL A 377 -11.67 3.43 -9.16
N GLY A 378 -12.12 4.69 -9.11
CA GLY A 378 -13.54 5.03 -9.14
C GLY A 378 -14.30 4.55 -7.90
N SER A 379 -13.65 4.56 -6.72
CA SER A 379 -14.32 4.18 -5.47
C SER A 379 -15.46 5.13 -5.15
N ASP A 380 -16.54 4.59 -4.63
CA ASP A 380 -17.72 5.35 -4.18
C ASP A 380 -17.39 6.25 -2.97
N SER A 381 -18.26 7.24 -2.70
CA SER A 381 -18.24 8.04 -1.48
C SER A 381 -18.43 7.15 -0.24
N ASP A 382 -18.06 7.66 0.92
CA ASP A 382 -18.22 6.89 2.16
C ASP A 382 -19.69 6.55 2.46
N GLU A 383 -20.61 7.46 2.14
CA GLU A 383 -22.04 7.25 2.29
C GLU A 383 -22.55 6.12 1.38
N GLU A 384 -22.18 6.16 0.11
CA GLU A 384 -22.51 5.11 -0.86
C GLU A 384 -21.87 3.77 -0.49
N ARG A 385 -20.62 3.81 0.01
CA ARG A 385 -19.92 2.60 0.48
C ARG A 385 -20.64 1.97 1.67
N ILE A 386 -21.04 2.77 2.67
CA ILE A 386 -21.81 2.29 3.84
C ILE A 386 -23.12 1.67 3.38
N GLU A 387 -23.86 2.32 2.48
CA GLU A 387 -25.10 1.80 1.93
C GLU A 387 -24.88 0.46 1.20
N LYS A 388 -23.87 0.40 0.31
CA LYS A 388 -23.58 -0.81 -0.46
C LYS A 388 -23.10 -1.97 0.41
N PHE A 389 -22.29 -1.72 1.44
CA PHE A 389 -21.89 -2.75 2.40
C PHE A 389 -23.11 -3.28 3.21
N SER A 390 -24.03 -2.40 3.61
CA SER A 390 -25.25 -2.81 4.33
C SER A 390 -26.13 -3.75 3.51
N LYS A 391 -26.17 -3.57 2.19
CA LYS A 391 -27.01 -4.34 1.26
C LYS A 391 -26.44 -5.70 0.87
N VAL A 392 -25.19 -6.01 1.19
CA VAL A 392 -24.60 -7.33 0.87
C VAL A 392 -25.36 -8.43 1.59
N THR A 393 -25.78 -9.44 0.86
CA THR A 393 -26.55 -10.58 1.37
C THR A 393 -25.68 -11.80 1.64
N LYS A 394 -26.23 -12.78 2.36
CA LYS A 394 -25.61 -14.08 2.56
C LYS A 394 -25.38 -14.81 1.23
N GLU A 395 -26.31 -14.69 0.31
CA GLU A 395 -26.28 -15.27 -1.03
C GLU A 395 -25.11 -14.66 -1.85
N ASP A 396 -24.84 -13.37 -1.72
CA ASP A 396 -23.69 -12.70 -2.35
C ASP A 396 -22.36 -13.29 -1.85
N ILE A 397 -22.23 -13.50 -0.55
CA ILE A 397 -21.05 -14.13 0.06
C ILE A 397 -20.87 -15.56 -0.47
N ILE A 398 -21.95 -16.36 -0.53
CA ILE A 398 -21.93 -17.72 -1.08
C ILE A 398 -21.52 -17.69 -2.55
N LYS A 399 -22.08 -16.77 -3.34
CA LYS A 399 -21.75 -16.63 -4.77
C LYS A 399 -20.29 -16.30 -4.99
N VAL A 400 -19.74 -15.30 -4.26
CA VAL A 400 -18.34 -14.90 -4.37
C VAL A 400 -17.40 -16.00 -3.90
N SER A 401 -17.76 -16.74 -2.83
CA SER A 401 -16.93 -17.83 -2.32
C SER A 401 -16.66 -18.93 -3.37
N LYS A 402 -17.61 -19.18 -4.29
CA LYS A 402 -17.47 -20.12 -5.40
C LYS A 402 -16.51 -19.68 -6.50
N LYS A 403 -16.14 -18.39 -6.51
CA LYS A 403 -15.16 -17.79 -7.43
C LYS A 403 -13.73 -17.85 -6.89
N ILE A 404 -13.54 -18.44 -5.71
CA ILE A 404 -12.25 -18.55 -5.02
C ILE A 404 -11.69 -19.95 -5.27
N SER A 405 -10.49 -20.02 -5.85
CA SER A 405 -9.82 -21.28 -6.14
C SER A 405 -8.42 -21.31 -5.53
N LEU A 406 -8.15 -22.27 -4.64
CA LEU A 406 -6.81 -22.47 -4.10
C LEU A 406 -5.82 -22.79 -5.21
N HIS A 407 -4.72 -22.04 -5.24
CA HIS A 407 -3.74 -22.09 -6.31
C HIS A 407 -2.38 -22.61 -5.82
N THR A 408 -1.85 -22.08 -4.74
CA THR A 408 -0.51 -22.37 -4.23
C THR A 408 -0.50 -22.46 -2.71
N VAL A 409 0.31 -23.35 -2.19
CA VAL A 409 0.68 -23.45 -0.76
C VAL A 409 2.19 -23.30 -0.67
N LEU A 410 2.66 -22.45 0.23
CA LEU A 410 4.06 -22.34 0.62
C LEU A 410 4.18 -22.64 2.11
N THR A 411 5.13 -23.48 2.48
CA THR A 411 5.62 -23.59 3.87
C THR A 411 7.05 -23.09 3.94
N LEU A 412 7.32 -22.23 4.91
CA LEU A 412 8.66 -21.81 5.29
C LEU A 412 8.94 -22.41 6.65
N GLU A 413 9.82 -23.40 6.70
CA GLU A 413 10.08 -24.23 7.86
C GLU A 413 11.45 -23.92 8.47
N PRO A 414 11.67 -24.16 9.78
CA PRO A 414 12.99 -24.03 10.39
C PRO A 414 13.99 -24.93 9.64
N LYS A 415 15.21 -24.41 9.42
CA LYS A 415 16.34 -25.28 9.08
C LYS A 415 16.59 -26.20 10.27
N GLU A 416 16.81 -27.48 10.02
CA GLU A 416 17.36 -28.36 11.05
C GLU A 416 18.71 -27.77 11.48
N GLU A 417 18.88 -27.51 12.77
CA GLU A 417 20.20 -27.21 13.31
C GLU A 417 21.03 -28.45 13.07
N GLU A 418 22.11 -28.34 12.30
CA GLU A 418 23.15 -29.34 12.30
C GLU A 418 23.65 -29.43 13.76
N HIS A 419 23.19 -30.41 14.50
CA HIS A 419 23.84 -30.79 15.73
C HIS A 419 25.23 -31.25 15.31
N GLY A 420 26.20 -30.34 15.42
CA GLY A 420 27.61 -30.73 15.39
C GLY A 420 27.79 -31.79 16.47
N GLU A 421 28.16 -32.98 16.06
CA GLU A 421 28.72 -33.97 16.96
C GLU A 421 29.95 -33.32 17.59
N ASP A 422 29.85 -33.01 18.92
CA ASP A 422 31.00 -32.75 19.76
C ASP A 422 31.77 -34.06 20.09
#